data_a403adb1d559cdb835a40063a6c8459a
#
_entry.id   a403adb1d559cdb835a40063a6c8459a
#
_cell.length_a   1.000
_cell.length_b   1.000
_cell.length_c   1.000
_cell.angle_alpha   90.00
_cell.angle_beta   90.00
_cell.angle_gamma   90.00
#
_symmetry.space_group_name_H-M   'P 1'
#
loop_
_entity.id
_entity.type
_entity.pdbx_description
1 polymer ?
#
loop_
_entity_poly.entity_id
_entity_poly.type
_entity_poly.pdbx_seq_one_letter_code
_entity_poly.pdbx_strand_id
1 'polypeptide(L)'
;VQNWYPGDKNGKGGIYNFVTKRGMCRGKNSKISWTQVETGSAITWKYPSCILLGDNSYSEFYSVAVTNNHQQADTGTKMIHIGKNTRSRIVSKGISAGFSNNSYRGLVKVLKGAENARNFSQCDSLLLGDKCGAHTFPYLEVENPSSIVEHEATTSKIGEDQIFYCNQRGLSTE
;
A
#
# COMPACT_ATOMS: atom_id res chain seq x y z
N VAL A 1 12.71 2.51 -11.53
CA VAL A 1 12.67 2.34 -12.99
C VAL A 1 11.25 2.51 -13.44
N GLN A 2 11.11 3.22 -14.50
CA GLN A 2 9.82 3.69 -14.93
C GLN A 2 9.61 3.38 -16.40
N ASN A 3 9.07 2.22 -16.65
CA ASN A 3 8.61 1.87 -17.98
C ASN A 3 7.09 2.07 -18.01
N TRP A 4 6.65 2.93 -18.91
CA TRP A 4 5.24 3.21 -19.09
C TRP A 4 4.70 2.41 -20.27
N TYR A 5 4.13 1.27 -20.00
CA TYR A 5 3.42 0.47 -21.01
C TYR A 5 2.33 -0.39 -20.37
N PRO A 6 1.10 0.14 -20.28
CA PRO A 6 0.00 -0.50 -19.56
C PRO A 6 -0.67 -1.64 -20.32
N GLY A 7 -0.26 -1.95 -21.55
CA GLY A 7 -0.95 -2.82 -22.46
C GLY A 7 -1.90 -2.04 -23.41
N ASP A 8 -2.58 -2.76 -24.29
CA ASP A 8 -3.58 -2.17 -25.18
C ASP A 8 -4.92 -1.95 -24.44
N LYS A 9 -5.88 -1.30 -25.11
CA LYS A 9 -7.21 -1.02 -24.54
C LYS A 9 -8.02 -2.28 -24.19
N ASN A 10 -7.65 -3.44 -24.73
CA ASN A 10 -8.27 -4.74 -24.45
C ASN A 10 -7.53 -5.52 -23.37
N GLY A 11 -6.51 -4.95 -22.76
CA GLY A 11 -5.71 -5.58 -21.70
C GLY A 11 -4.67 -6.58 -22.22
N LYS A 12 -4.30 -6.52 -23.51
CA LYS A 12 -3.28 -7.41 -24.07
C LYS A 12 -1.90 -6.75 -24.04
N GLY A 13 -0.87 -7.57 -23.76
CA GLY A 13 0.52 -7.10 -23.69
C GLY A 13 0.80 -6.26 -22.46
N GLY A 14 1.79 -5.39 -22.57
CA GLY A 14 2.20 -4.49 -21.50
C GLY A 14 3.41 -4.98 -20.73
N ILE A 15 3.88 -4.16 -19.79
CA ILE A 15 5.02 -4.47 -18.94
C ILE A 15 4.56 -5.09 -17.63
N TYR A 16 5.26 -6.11 -17.18
CA TYR A 16 5.12 -6.72 -15.88
C TYR A 16 6.24 -6.22 -14.96
N ASN A 17 5.85 -5.61 -13.87
CA ASN A 17 6.76 -4.99 -12.91
C ASN A 17 6.75 -5.78 -11.60
N PHE A 18 7.69 -6.72 -11.46
CA PHE A 18 7.86 -7.54 -10.26
C PHE A 18 9.05 -7.05 -9.44
N VAL A 19 8.80 -6.49 -8.28
CA VAL A 19 9.84 -5.87 -7.46
C VAL A 19 9.72 -6.30 -6.00
N THR A 20 10.84 -6.70 -5.42
CA THR A 20 11.02 -6.89 -3.98
C THR A 20 12.17 -6.00 -3.51
N LYS A 21 11.92 -5.18 -2.49
CA LYS A 21 12.93 -4.38 -1.80
C LYS A 21 13.01 -4.84 -0.34
N ARG A 22 14.20 -4.94 0.21
CA ARG A 22 14.41 -5.38 1.59
C ARG A 22 15.29 -4.38 2.30
N GLY A 23 14.83 -3.89 3.46
CA GLY A 23 15.57 -3.01 4.34
C GLY A 23 15.73 -3.63 5.72
N MET A 24 16.80 -3.26 6.42
CA MET A 24 17.03 -3.69 7.79
C MET A 24 17.58 -2.53 8.62
N CYS A 25 16.85 -2.14 9.64
CA CYS A 25 17.26 -1.19 10.65
C CYS A 25 18.08 -1.91 11.74
N ARG A 26 19.39 -2.03 11.56
CA ARG A 26 20.27 -2.77 12.49
C ARG A 26 20.69 -1.94 13.70
N GLY A 27 20.96 -0.66 13.47
CA GLY A 27 21.42 0.24 14.53
C GLY A 27 20.29 0.76 15.41
N LYS A 28 20.62 1.08 16.66
CA LYS A 28 19.70 1.82 17.55
C LYS A 28 19.29 3.14 16.91
N ASN A 29 18.01 3.50 17.00
CA ASN A 29 17.43 4.70 16.42
C ASN A 29 17.52 4.79 14.87
N SER A 30 17.87 3.71 14.17
CA SER A 30 17.93 3.73 12.71
C SER A 30 16.55 3.88 12.08
N LYS A 31 16.50 4.52 10.91
CA LYS A 31 15.26 4.79 10.20
C LYS A 31 15.35 4.37 8.73
N ILE A 32 14.27 3.77 8.23
CA ILE A 32 14.04 3.53 6.78
C ILE A 32 12.68 4.09 6.41
N SER A 33 12.65 4.88 5.35
CA SER A 33 11.42 5.36 4.71
C SER A 33 11.31 4.82 3.29
N TRP A 34 10.20 4.18 2.98
CA TRP A 34 9.85 3.76 1.65
C TRP A 34 8.72 4.63 1.13
N THR A 35 8.97 5.35 0.05
CA THR A 35 7.92 6.04 -0.70
C THR A 35 7.85 5.47 -2.10
N GLN A 36 6.64 5.12 -2.55
CA GLN A 36 6.44 4.58 -3.87
C GLN A 36 5.16 5.10 -4.52
N VAL A 37 5.22 5.23 -5.84
CA VAL A 37 4.08 5.47 -6.71
C VAL A 37 4.09 4.38 -7.76
N GLU A 38 2.99 3.66 -7.89
CA GLU A 38 2.85 2.56 -8.84
C GLU A 38 1.78 2.89 -9.86
N THR A 39 2.20 2.97 -11.10
CA THR A 39 1.31 3.23 -12.24
C THR A 39 2.00 2.82 -13.54
N GLY A 40 1.23 2.66 -14.61
CA GLY A 40 1.74 2.52 -15.97
C GLY A 40 2.23 1.14 -16.39
N SER A 41 2.18 0.13 -15.55
CA SER A 41 2.46 -1.26 -15.90
C SER A 41 1.14 -2.04 -16.05
N ALA A 42 1.11 -3.05 -16.92
CA ALA A 42 -0.03 -3.93 -17.05
C ALA A 42 -0.26 -4.74 -15.76
N ILE A 43 0.81 -5.26 -15.20
CA ILE A 43 0.81 -5.94 -13.90
C ILE A 43 1.94 -5.38 -13.04
N THR A 44 1.60 -4.94 -11.85
CA THR A 44 2.58 -4.55 -10.82
C THR A 44 2.47 -5.49 -9.64
N TRP A 45 3.60 -6.05 -9.22
CA TRP A 45 3.72 -6.87 -8.03
C TRP A 45 4.91 -6.39 -7.20
N LYS A 46 4.66 -5.61 -6.15
CA LYS A 46 5.74 -4.89 -5.45
C LYS A 46 5.57 -4.87 -3.94
N TYR A 47 6.55 -5.46 -3.26
CA TYR A 47 6.55 -5.64 -1.81
C TYR A 47 7.86 -5.19 -1.17
N PRO A 48 8.00 -3.92 -0.82
CA PRO A 48 9.06 -3.47 0.08
C PRO A 48 8.89 -4.07 1.46
N SER A 49 9.99 -4.27 2.16
CA SER A 49 9.97 -4.78 3.53
C SER A 49 10.99 -4.07 4.41
N CYS A 50 10.75 -4.04 5.71
CA CYS A 50 11.68 -3.55 6.69
C CYS A 50 11.72 -4.47 7.92
N ILE A 51 12.93 -4.84 8.34
CA ILE A 51 13.18 -5.51 9.60
C ILE A 51 13.70 -4.48 10.59
N LEU A 52 13.00 -4.28 11.70
CA LEU A 52 13.31 -3.37 12.77
C LEU A 52 14.06 -4.14 13.87
N LEU A 53 15.38 -4.32 13.67
CA LEU A 53 16.24 -5.12 14.54
C LEU A 53 16.80 -4.29 15.70
N GLY A 54 17.24 -3.07 15.44
CA GLY A 54 17.79 -2.19 16.46
C GLY A 54 16.71 -1.56 17.34
N ASP A 55 17.00 -1.39 18.63
CA ASP A 55 16.07 -0.73 19.53
C ASP A 55 15.76 0.71 19.10
N ASN A 56 14.53 1.15 19.35
CA ASN A 56 13.98 2.44 18.96
C ASN A 56 14.06 2.70 17.45
N SER A 57 14.23 1.68 16.62
CA SER A 57 14.24 1.87 15.17
C SER A 57 12.83 2.16 14.63
N TYR A 58 12.81 2.85 13.50
CA TYR A 58 11.58 3.33 12.90
C TYR A 58 11.53 3.03 11.40
N SER A 59 10.39 2.57 10.92
CA SER A 59 10.17 2.43 9.48
C SER A 59 8.83 2.99 9.06
N GLU A 60 8.82 3.65 7.93
CA GLU A 60 7.59 4.14 7.31
C GLU A 60 7.48 3.70 5.86
N PHE A 61 6.26 3.46 5.45
CA PHE A 61 5.90 3.08 4.09
C PHE A 61 4.73 3.94 3.62
N TYR A 62 4.97 4.69 2.57
CA TYR A 62 3.98 5.50 1.87
C TYR A 62 3.84 4.97 0.45
N SER A 63 2.63 4.61 0.06
CA SER A 63 2.34 4.04 -1.25
C SER A 63 1.11 4.68 -1.87
N VAL A 64 1.22 4.99 -3.15
CA VAL A 64 0.08 5.34 -4.00
C VAL A 64 0.09 4.42 -5.21
N ALA A 65 -1.00 3.69 -5.43
CA ALA A 65 -1.19 2.87 -6.61
C ALA A 65 -2.35 3.43 -7.44
N VAL A 66 -2.08 3.77 -8.69
CA VAL A 66 -3.09 4.31 -9.62
C VAL A 66 -3.19 3.38 -10.81
N THR A 67 -4.36 2.78 -10.99
CA THR A 67 -4.63 1.84 -12.08
C THR A 67 -5.85 2.24 -12.88
N ASN A 68 -5.80 1.98 -14.18
CA ASN A 68 -6.87 2.24 -15.12
C ASN A 68 -6.96 1.11 -16.15
N ASN A 69 -7.97 1.13 -16.99
CA ASN A 69 -8.21 0.12 -18.02
C ASN A 69 -8.20 -1.30 -17.43
N HIS A 70 -7.27 -2.17 -17.83
CA HIS A 70 -7.12 -3.55 -17.35
C HIS A 70 -5.89 -3.75 -16.48
N GLN A 71 -5.28 -2.68 -15.99
CA GLN A 71 -4.11 -2.77 -15.12
C GLN A 71 -4.44 -3.49 -13.81
N GLN A 72 -3.45 -4.25 -13.33
CA GLN A 72 -3.53 -4.98 -12.06
C GLN A 72 -2.34 -4.57 -11.19
N ALA A 73 -2.61 -4.04 -10.02
CA ALA A 73 -1.56 -3.74 -9.05
C ALA A 73 -1.79 -4.52 -7.76
N ASP A 74 -0.85 -5.36 -7.40
CA ASP A 74 -0.80 -6.03 -6.11
C ASP A 74 0.44 -5.52 -5.37
N THR A 75 0.21 -4.64 -4.42
CA THR A 75 1.26 -3.94 -3.68
C THR A 75 1.13 -4.21 -2.20
N GLY A 76 2.14 -3.88 -1.45
CA GLY A 76 2.09 -4.05 -0.01
C GLY A 76 3.45 -3.90 0.64
N THR A 77 3.50 -4.20 1.91
CA THR A 77 4.74 -4.12 2.68
C THR A 77 4.78 -5.14 3.81
N LYS A 78 6.00 -5.38 4.31
CA LYS A 78 6.22 -6.20 5.50
C LYS A 78 7.01 -5.39 6.51
N MET A 79 6.47 -5.27 7.73
CA MET A 79 7.14 -4.65 8.86
C MET A 79 7.33 -5.71 9.94
N ILE A 80 8.60 -6.03 10.25
CA ILE A 80 8.96 -7.07 11.23
C ILE A 80 9.69 -6.40 12.39
N HIS A 81 9.05 -6.40 13.55
CA HIS A 81 9.56 -5.84 14.78
C HIS A 81 10.31 -6.89 15.59
N ILE A 82 11.60 -6.65 15.87
CA ILE A 82 12.48 -7.53 16.64
C ILE A 82 13.05 -6.78 17.85
N GLY A 83 13.56 -5.56 17.65
CA GLY A 83 14.09 -4.70 18.72
C GLY A 83 12.98 -4.10 19.59
N LYS A 84 13.36 -3.58 20.75
CA LYS A 84 12.47 -2.93 21.72
C LYS A 84 12.11 -1.50 21.29
N ASN A 85 10.92 -1.04 21.65
CA ASN A 85 10.40 0.31 21.37
C ASN A 85 10.42 0.66 19.87
N THR A 86 10.33 -0.32 19.00
CA THR A 86 10.35 -0.11 17.57
C THR A 86 9.00 0.42 17.07
N ARG A 87 9.02 1.21 16.01
CA ARG A 87 7.81 1.81 15.46
C ARG A 87 7.74 1.63 13.95
N SER A 88 6.53 1.42 13.44
CA SER A 88 6.29 1.46 12.00
C SER A 88 4.99 2.18 11.66
N ARG A 89 4.99 2.83 10.50
CA ARG A 89 3.81 3.48 9.94
C ARG A 89 3.63 3.05 8.50
N ILE A 90 2.41 2.65 8.16
CA ILE A 90 2.03 2.25 6.82
C ILE A 90 0.86 3.13 6.37
N VAL A 91 1.02 3.79 5.22
CA VAL A 91 -0.07 4.50 4.56
C VAL A 91 -0.09 4.07 3.10
N SER A 92 -1.14 3.38 2.71
CA SER A 92 -1.32 2.89 1.35
C SER A 92 -2.62 3.46 0.76
N LYS A 93 -2.50 4.09 -0.39
CA LYS A 93 -3.62 4.67 -1.12
C LYS A 93 -3.74 4.02 -2.50
N GLY A 94 -4.94 3.58 -2.85
CA GLY A 94 -5.24 2.97 -4.14
C GLY A 94 -6.30 3.75 -4.90
N ILE A 95 -6.11 3.96 -6.20
CA ILE A 95 -7.13 4.48 -7.09
C ILE A 95 -7.30 3.48 -8.22
N SER A 96 -8.51 2.98 -8.40
CA SER A 96 -8.86 2.03 -9.47
C SER A 96 -9.92 2.63 -10.37
N ALA A 97 -9.70 2.55 -11.68
CA ALA A 97 -10.65 3.02 -12.70
C ALA A 97 -10.81 1.98 -13.81
N GLY A 98 -11.89 2.10 -14.60
CA GLY A 98 -12.16 1.20 -15.72
C GLY A 98 -12.44 -0.23 -15.29
N PHE A 99 -11.59 -1.18 -15.69
CA PHE A 99 -11.63 -2.60 -15.35
C PHE A 99 -10.43 -3.02 -14.48
N SER A 100 -9.75 -2.06 -13.88
CA SER A 100 -8.53 -2.29 -13.11
C SER A 100 -8.80 -2.78 -11.70
N ASN A 101 -7.77 -3.38 -11.10
CA ASN A 101 -7.83 -3.82 -9.71
C ASN A 101 -6.56 -3.42 -8.96
N ASN A 102 -6.74 -2.90 -7.76
CA ASN A 102 -5.69 -2.67 -6.80
C ASN A 102 -5.85 -3.63 -5.61
N SER A 103 -4.77 -4.28 -5.24
CA SER A 103 -4.70 -5.09 -4.03
C SER A 103 -3.59 -4.55 -3.13
N TYR A 104 -3.87 -4.45 -1.85
CA TYR A 104 -2.87 -4.21 -0.81
C TYR A 104 -2.70 -5.46 0.05
N ARG A 105 -1.44 -5.92 0.22
CA ARG A 105 -1.10 -7.01 1.15
C ARG A 105 -0.09 -6.52 2.17
N GLY A 106 -0.49 -6.48 3.43
CA GLY A 106 0.36 -6.03 4.51
C GLY A 106 0.68 -7.15 5.50
N LEU A 107 1.95 -7.27 5.88
CA LEU A 107 2.35 -8.08 7.02
C LEU A 107 2.94 -7.18 8.09
N VAL A 108 2.39 -7.23 9.29
CA VAL A 108 3.01 -6.68 10.49
C VAL A 108 3.25 -7.83 11.46
N LYS A 109 4.52 -8.11 11.72
CA LYS A 109 4.94 -9.15 12.67
C LYS A 109 5.71 -8.53 13.83
N VAL A 110 5.25 -8.82 15.05
CA VAL A 110 5.92 -8.41 16.28
C VAL A 110 6.38 -9.66 17.02
N LEU A 111 7.68 -9.83 17.12
CA LEU A 111 8.26 -11.01 17.80
C LEU A 111 8.21 -10.85 19.35
N LYS A 112 8.33 -11.96 20.04
CA LYS A 112 8.26 -12.02 21.52
C LYS A 112 9.18 -11.04 22.24
N GLY A 113 10.36 -10.77 21.70
CA GLY A 113 11.35 -9.83 22.29
C GLY A 113 11.09 -8.36 21.98
N ALA A 114 10.17 -8.04 21.07
CA ALA A 114 9.90 -6.67 20.62
C ALA A 114 8.96 -5.93 21.61
N GLU A 115 9.44 -5.67 22.81
CA GLU A 115 8.69 -4.95 23.83
C GLU A 115 8.32 -3.53 23.36
N ASN A 116 7.10 -3.10 23.68
CA ASN A 116 6.55 -1.77 23.36
C ASN A 116 6.61 -1.41 21.87
N ALA A 117 6.56 -2.39 20.97
CA ALA A 117 6.48 -2.14 19.55
C ALA A 117 5.13 -1.47 19.21
N ARG A 118 5.15 -0.56 18.23
CA ARG A 118 3.95 0.13 17.76
C ARG A 118 3.88 0.13 16.25
N ASN A 119 2.72 -0.22 15.71
CA ASN A 119 2.41 -0.08 14.30
C ASN A 119 1.11 0.68 14.13
N PHE A 120 1.09 1.54 13.12
CA PHE A 120 -0.14 2.13 12.58
C PHE A 120 -0.18 1.85 11.07
N SER A 121 -1.28 1.28 10.60
CA SER A 121 -1.53 0.97 9.19
C SER A 121 -2.84 1.57 8.73
N GLN A 122 -2.80 2.32 7.63
CA GLN A 122 -3.97 2.91 6.98
C GLN A 122 -3.97 2.54 5.50
N CYS A 123 -5.08 1.98 5.03
CA CYS A 123 -5.26 1.57 3.63
C CYS A 123 -6.56 2.17 3.09
N ASP A 124 -6.44 3.16 2.21
CA ASP A 124 -7.61 3.82 1.61
C ASP A 124 -7.66 3.52 0.12
N SER A 125 -8.85 3.21 -0.39
CA SER A 125 -9.09 2.93 -1.80
C SER A 125 -10.21 3.79 -2.34
N LEU A 126 -10.00 4.35 -3.54
CA LEU A 126 -10.99 5.10 -4.29
C LEU A 126 -11.33 4.35 -5.58
N LEU A 127 -12.60 4.11 -5.81
CA LEU A 127 -13.11 3.44 -7.01
C LEU A 127 -13.78 4.46 -7.93
N LEU A 128 -13.33 4.49 -9.19
CA LEU A 128 -13.85 5.32 -10.25
C LEU A 128 -14.54 4.43 -11.30
N GLY A 129 -15.84 4.24 -11.15
CA GLY A 129 -16.65 3.38 -12.00
C GLY A 129 -17.10 2.07 -11.35
N ASP A 130 -17.81 1.24 -12.13
CA ASP A 130 -18.52 0.06 -11.60
C ASP A 130 -17.78 -1.26 -11.81
N LYS A 131 -16.75 -1.27 -12.65
CA LYS A 131 -16.05 -2.49 -13.06
C LYS A 131 -14.62 -2.59 -12.53
N CYS A 132 -14.18 -1.60 -11.77
CA CYS A 132 -12.89 -1.63 -11.07
C CYS A 132 -13.05 -2.18 -9.65
N GLY A 133 -11.94 -2.62 -9.07
CA GLY A 133 -11.94 -3.22 -7.73
C GLY A 133 -10.78 -2.76 -6.85
N ALA A 134 -10.99 -2.91 -5.54
CA ALA A 134 -9.95 -2.74 -4.53
C ALA A 134 -10.06 -3.86 -3.51
N HIS A 135 -8.91 -4.39 -3.08
CA HIS A 135 -8.83 -5.50 -2.15
C HIS A 135 -7.75 -5.22 -1.10
N THR A 136 -8.04 -5.53 0.16
CA THR A 136 -7.09 -5.35 1.26
C THR A 136 -6.95 -6.65 2.03
N PHE A 137 -5.70 -7.12 2.17
CA PHE A 137 -5.34 -8.36 2.83
C PHE A 137 -4.32 -8.08 3.95
N PRO A 138 -4.78 -7.61 5.12
CA PRO A 138 -3.90 -7.42 6.26
C PRO A 138 -3.58 -8.76 6.92
N TYR A 139 -2.31 -8.93 7.31
CA TYR A 139 -1.88 -10.04 8.13
C TYR A 139 -1.12 -9.51 9.33
N LEU A 140 -1.66 -9.73 10.52
CA LEU A 140 -1.12 -9.23 11.79
C LEU A 140 -0.75 -10.41 12.68
N GLU A 141 0.52 -10.47 13.08
CA GLU A 141 1.05 -11.50 13.97
C GLU A 141 1.76 -10.82 15.14
N VAL A 142 1.15 -10.81 16.31
CA VAL A 142 1.64 -10.10 17.49
C VAL A 142 1.92 -11.09 18.61
N GLU A 143 3.19 -11.31 18.89
CA GLU A 143 3.63 -12.28 19.90
C GLU A 143 4.01 -11.60 21.25
N ASN A 144 4.04 -10.26 21.32
CA ASN A 144 4.40 -9.52 22.54
C ASN A 144 3.19 -8.70 23.05
N PRO A 145 2.72 -8.92 24.29
CA PRO A 145 1.51 -8.29 24.81
C PRO A 145 1.66 -6.79 25.11
N SER A 146 2.89 -6.26 25.20
CA SER A 146 3.13 -4.81 25.41
C SER A 146 3.01 -3.99 24.12
N SER A 147 2.78 -4.65 22.98
CA SER A 147 2.75 -4.00 21.68
C SER A 147 1.36 -3.52 21.29
N ILE A 148 1.32 -2.45 20.51
CA ILE A 148 0.08 -1.88 19.97
C ILE A 148 0.17 -1.91 18.44
N VAL A 149 -0.80 -2.59 17.81
CA VAL A 149 -0.90 -2.69 16.36
C VAL A 149 -2.30 -2.26 15.94
N GLU A 150 -2.36 -1.23 15.11
CA GLU A 150 -3.59 -0.63 14.61
C GLU A 150 -3.67 -0.77 13.10
N HIS A 151 -4.84 -1.14 12.59
CA HIS A 151 -5.11 -1.23 11.16
C HIS A 151 -6.46 -0.64 10.82
N GLU A 152 -6.45 0.33 9.91
CA GLU A 152 -7.65 0.95 9.36
C GLU A 152 -7.70 0.74 7.86
N ALA A 153 -8.86 0.43 7.32
CA ALA A 153 -9.08 0.31 5.89
C ALA A 153 -10.39 0.94 5.48
N THR A 154 -10.35 1.76 4.43
CA THR A 154 -11.53 2.38 3.84
C THR A 154 -11.58 2.13 2.35
N THR A 155 -12.79 1.95 1.82
CA THR A 155 -13.02 1.91 0.38
C THR A 155 -14.19 2.83 0.08
N SER A 156 -13.97 3.79 -0.80
CA SER A 156 -14.98 4.74 -1.24
C SER A 156 -15.16 4.68 -2.76
N LYS A 157 -16.37 4.98 -3.20
CA LYS A 157 -16.73 5.15 -4.59
C LYS A 157 -17.32 6.54 -4.76
N ILE A 158 -16.93 7.23 -5.82
CA ILE A 158 -17.55 8.50 -6.18
C ILE A 158 -19.01 8.22 -6.61
N GLY A 159 -19.94 8.76 -5.85
CA GLY A 159 -21.37 8.66 -6.14
C GLY A 159 -21.85 9.71 -7.14
N GLU A 160 -23.03 9.47 -7.71
CA GLU A 160 -23.64 10.39 -8.68
C GLU A 160 -23.83 11.82 -8.11
N ASP A 161 -24.16 11.94 -6.84
CA ASP A 161 -24.32 13.25 -6.17
C ASP A 161 -23.00 14.04 -6.13
N GLN A 162 -21.88 13.36 -5.91
CA GLN A 162 -20.54 13.97 -5.93
C GLN A 162 -20.17 14.42 -7.35
N ILE A 163 -20.46 13.59 -8.35
CA ILE A 163 -20.24 13.90 -9.76
C ILE A 163 -21.10 15.12 -10.14
N PHE A 164 -22.38 15.12 -9.76
CA PHE A 164 -23.28 16.24 -10.00
C PHE A 164 -22.74 17.54 -9.39
N TYR A 165 -22.27 17.49 -8.14
CA TYR A 165 -21.68 18.64 -7.47
C TYR A 165 -20.43 19.16 -8.19
N CYS A 166 -19.56 18.25 -8.66
CA CYS A 166 -18.38 18.60 -9.46
C CYS A 166 -18.77 19.28 -10.78
N ASN A 167 -19.76 18.74 -11.48
CA ASN A 167 -20.27 19.30 -12.73
C ASN A 167 -20.83 20.71 -12.54
N GLN A 168 -21.55 20.97 -11.44
CA GLN A 168 -22.04 22.31 -11.10
C GLN A 168 -20.90 23.33 -10.88
N ARG A 169 -19.70 22.87 -10.58
CA ARG A 169 -18.48 23.66 -10.40
C ARG A 169 -17.61 23.74 -11.65
N GLY A 170 -18.08 23.23 -12.79
CA GLY A 170 -17.38 23.28 -14.06
C GLY A 170 -16.32 22.17 -14.26
N LEU A 171 -16.31 21.15 -13.40
CA LEU A 171 -15.49 19.96 -13.60
C LEU A 171 -16.25 18.96 -14.46
N SER A 172 -15.61 18.41 -15.49
CA SER A 172 -16.23 17.38 -16.33
C SER A 172 -16.29 16.02 -15.61
N THR A 173 -17.18 15.16 -16.07
CA THR A 173 -17.29 13.79 -15.56
C THR A 173 -16.14 12.89 -16.03
N GLU A 174 -15.40 13.29 -17.08
CA GLU A 174 -14.27 12.57 -17.68
C GLU A 174 -12.93 13.01 -17.09
#